data_d16680dc58cd8fcd905eec61e9b5b6f6
#
_entry.id   d16680dc58cd8fcd905eec61e9b5b6f6
#
_cell.length_a   1.000
_cell.length_b   1.000
_cell.length_c   1.000
_cell.angle_alpha   90.00
_cell.angle_beta   90.00
_cell.angle_gamma   90.00
#
_symmetry.space_group_name_H-M   'P 1'
#
loop_
_entity.id
_entity.type
_entity.pdbx_description
1 polymer ?
#
loop_
_entity_poly.entity_id
_entity_poly.type
_entity_poly.pdbx_seq_one_letter_code
_entity_poly.pdbx_strand_id
1 'polypeptide(L)'
;MKPAQKCNTLTKANRKKLVTRSTLGVALVALAVTALVVDPVVLIAKYQLRVTPGTEMYRMLTSEIEGAYVSAYLFNISNAEAFLSGADSRLRVHEVGPFTYQEKRYNTHFEVDEKAQVLRYRPFINVTFMPEMSVAEPADVNVTVGNTALLAIATAMSSHPFWSQLALNLLTRRYKSRAVVTLPVHDLLWGHHEPLLAFGHKLMPGWINFEQLGLLDRLYDNTREYQLELSLEDQTKFQVRRVNGHAGLTAWSYNDPNKRSRCNTFVDAYEGFSYPAGLTPERPIRLYRNVFCRMLEVDFSGTKTLDYGPELYVYKLSNRTFTKNPDTECLCSAIGCKDGLSDLSPCFYSLPVMMSNAHFYGAPAEVYARIDGIAPDEQKHGGVFAIDQKLGSALQTSMTFQLNVPVADVTYNKEARSFANITVPIAYFKVTQPEVPDHVKTLFWLVYVLGPYAVYAVAAGLAAAGLGLLATAACLLSTPMPLTKQAIARVQVHCELPLIKHAHKQTLLSDRARQYDRGETGVRE
;
A
#
# COMPACT_ATOMS: atom_id res chain seq x y z
N MET A 1 71.32 39.17 3.83
CA MET A 1 70.49 39.21 2.65
C MET A 1 69.04 38.84 3.05
N LYS A 2 68.16 39.80 3.15
CA LYS A 2 66.69 39.54 3.40
C LYS A 2 66.06 39.10 2.06
N PRO A 3 65.25 38.05 2.02
CA PRO A 3 64.55 37.66 0.79
C PRO A 3 63.52 38.72 0.40
N ALA A 4 63.60 39.21 -0.83
CA ALA A 4 62.65 40.16 -1.39
C ALA A 4 61.24 39.52 -1.42
N GLN A 5 60.31 40.12 -0.70
CA GLN A 5 58.87 39.78 -0.72
C GLN A 5 58.35 40.06 -2.14
N LYS A 6 58.01 39.00 -2.90
CA LYS A 6 57.38 39.08 -4.23
C LYS A 6 55.96 39.61 -4.06
N CYS A 7 55.77 40.87 -4.36
CA CYS A 7 54.43 41.47 -4.40
C CYS A 7 53.74 41.08 -5.75
N ASN A 8 52.88 40.08 -5.73
CA ASN A 8 52.14 39.59 -6.90
C ASN A 8 50.88 40.48 -7.10
N THR A 9 50.96 41.53 -7.88
CA THR A 9 49.79 42.33 -8.28
C THR A 9 49.16 41.76 -9.56
N LEU A 10 48.09 41.01 -9.41
CA LEU A 10 47.24 40.54 -10.52
C LEU A 10 46.62 41.75 -11.26
N THR A 11 46.71 41.78 -12.60
CA THR A 11 46.00 42.77 -13.42
C THR A 11 44.49 42.62 -13.21
N LYS A 12 43.73 43.75 -13.32
CA LYS A 12 42.27 43.79 -13.11
C LYS A 12 41.56 42.69 -13.96
N ALA A 13 42.02 42.41 -15.18
CA ALA A 13 41.50 41.36 -16.06
C ALA A 13 41.76 39.94 -15.55
N ASN A 14 42.99 39.66 -15.04
CA ASN A 14 43.35 38.35 -14.49
C ASN A 14 42.64 38.11 -13.14
N ARG A 15 42.46 39.13 -12.34
CA ARG A 15 41.67 39.02 -11.10
C ARG A 15 40.18 38.67 -11.41
N LYS A 16 39.58 39.29 -12.43
CA LYS A 16 38.22 38.95 -12.87
C LYS A 16 38.14 37.49 -13.36
N LYS A 17 39.09 37.06 -14.20
CA LYS A 17 39.17 35.64 -14.67
C LYS A 17 39.38 34.66 -13.53
N LEU A 18 40.23 34.99 -12.57
CA LEU A 18 40.48 34.15 -11.40
C LEU A 18 39.22 33.98 -10.56
N VAL A 19 38.53 35.08 -10.21
CA VAL A 19 37.29 35.04 -9.42
C VAL A 19 36.24 34.26 -10.15
N THR A 20 36.01 34.50 -11.46
CA THR A 20 34.99 33.83 -12.24
C THR A 20 35.28 32.32 -12.34
N ARG A 21 36.52 31.89 -12.59
CA ARG A 21 36.90 30.47 -12.68
C ARG A 21 36.78 29.78 -11.34
N SER A 22 37.20 30.42 -10.25
CA SER A 22 37.13 29.84 -8.90
C SER A 22 35.67 29.70 -8.46
N THR A 23 34.84 30.72 -8.63
CA THR A 23 33.41 30.64 -8.26
C THR A 23 32.66 29.61 -9.08
N LEU A 24 32.86 29.56 -10.40
CA LEU A 24 32.25 28.56 -11.28
C LEU A 24 32.75 27.15 -10.97
N GLY A 25 34.06 26.99 -10.74
CA GLY A 25 34.63 25.70 -10.37
C GLY A 25 34.07 25.15 -9.06
N VAL A 26 33.98 25.98 -8.01
CA VAL A 26 33.35 25.61 -6.74
C VAL A 26 31.87 25.28 -6.92
N ALA A 27 31.15 26.08 -7.71
CA ALA A 27 29.72 25.84 -7.97
C ALA A 27 29.49 24.49 -8.70
N LEU A 28 30.32 24.14 -9.69
CA LEU A 28 30.21 22.86 -10.40
C LEU A 28 30.53 21.65 -9.50
N VAL A 29 31.57 21.75 -8.66
CA VAL A 29 31.89 20.69 -7.69
C VAL A 29 30.74 20.55 -6.66
N ALA A 30 30.23 21.66 -6.15
CA ALA A 30 29.08 21.64 -5.23
C ALA A 30 27.85 21.01 -5.90
N LEU A 31 27.56 21.33 -7.16
CA LEU A 31 26.46 20.74 -7.93
C LEU A 31 26.66 19.23 -8.14
N ALA A 32 27.90 18.78 -8.43
CA ALA A 32 28.22 17.35 -8.53
C ALA A 32 27.95 16.61 -7.22
N VAL A 33 28.38 17.16 -6.09
CA VAL A 33 28.13 16.58 -4.76
C VAL A 33 26.64 16.57 -4.45
N THR A 34 25.94 17.67 -4.75
CA THR A 34 24.48 17.74 -4.55
C THR A 34 23.74 16.69 -5.37
N ALA A 35 24.13 16.48 -6.64
CA ALA A 35 23.52 15.46 -7.50
C ALA A 35 23.70 14.04 -6.95
N LEU A 36 24.85 13.74 -6.35
CA LEU A 36 25.12 12.42 -5.73
C LEU A 36 24.34 12.22 -4.42
N VAL A 37 24.14 13.28 -3.64
CA VAL A 37 23.42 13.18 -2.35
C VAL A 37 21.91 13.15 -2.52
N VAL A 38 21.37 13.96 -3.43
CA VAL A 38 19.93 14.14 -3.60
C VAL A 38 19.33 13.11 -4.56
N ASP A 39 20.11 12.49 -5.43
CA ASP A 39 19.66 11.61 -6.51
C ASP A 39 18.46 12.19 -7.30
N PRO A 40 18.71 13.04 -8.32
CA PRO A 40 17.65 13.75 -9.03
C PRO A 40 16.69 12.80 -9.75
N VAL A 41 17.11 11.59 -10.12
CA VAL A 41 16.25 10.60 -10.80
C VAL A 41 15.20 10.06 -9.82
N VAL A 42 15.62 9.71 -8.62
CA VAL A 42 14.70 9.29 -7.55
C VAL A 42 13.79 10.44 -7.12
N LEU A 43 14.30 11.68 -7.09
CA LEU A 43 13.48 12.85 -6.78
C LEU A 43 12.37 13.06 -7.81
N ILE A 44 12.69 12.96 -9.11
CA ILE A 44 11.71 13.03 -10.21
C ILE A 44 10.70 11.89 -10.09
N ALA A 45 11.13 10.66 -9.82
CA ALA A 45 10.23 9.52 -9.63
C ALA A 45 9.27 9.75 -8.44
N LYS A 46 9.78 10.23 -7.31
CA LYS A 46 8.94 10.61 -6.15
C LYS A 46 7.96 11.74 -6.47
N TYR A 47 8.36 12.70 -7.32
CA TYR A 47 7.45 13.75 -7.80
C TYR A 47 6.30 13.18 -8.62
N GLN A 48 6.57 12.21 -9.52
CA GLN A 48 5.54 11.54 -10.32
C GLN A 48 4.53 10.74 -9.47
N LEU A 49 4.91 10.38 -8.25
CA LEU A 49 4.00 9.73 -7.30
C LEU A 49 3.15 10.71 -6.47
N ARG A 50 3.27 12.02 -6.67
CA ARG A 50 2.37 12.99 -6.03
C ARG A 50 0.99 12.95 -6.67
N VAL A 51 -0.04 13.25 -5.88
CA VAL A 51 -1.42 13.35 -6.37
C VAL A 51 -1.71 14.80 -6.76
N THR A 52 -1.06 15.24 -7.86
CA THR A 52 -1.22 16.59 -8.40
C THR A 52 -1.41 16.52 -9.93
N PRO A 53 -2.20 17.42 -10.55
CA PRO A 53 -2.38 17.40 -11.99
C PRO A 53 -1.06 17.37 -12.75
N GLY A 54 -0.95 16.49 -13.75
CA GLY A 54 0.25 16.30 -14.57
C GLY A 54 1.22 15.25 -14.08
N THR A 55 0.98 14.60 -12.94
CA THR A 55 1.77 13.47 -12.46
C THR A 55 1.16 12.12 -12.85
N GLU A 56 1.98 11.07 -12.86
CA GLU A 56 1.53 9.72 -13.20
C GLU A 56 0.52 9.16 -12.18
N MET A 57 0.75 9.38 -10.89
CA MET A 57 -0.17 8.96 -9.84
C MET A 57 -1.55 9.63 -9.98
N TYR A 58 -1.58 10.94 -10.28
CA TYR A 58 -2.83 11.64 -10.53
C TYR A 58 -3.57 11.06 -11.73
N ARG A 59 -2.85 10.81 -12.84
CA ARG A 59 -3.41 10.20 -14.04
C ARG A 59 -3.99 8.81 -13.75
N MET A 60 -3.24 7.97 -13.05
CA MET A 60 -3.68 6.62 -12.67
C MET A 60 -4.95 6.66 -11.78
N LEU A 61 -5.03 7.59 -10.85
CA LEU A 61 -6.19 7.69 -9.94
C LEU A 61 -7.43 8.31 -10.58
N THR A 62 -7.28 9.09 -11.66
CA THR A 62 -8.40 9.77 -12.36
C THR A 62 -8.82 9.12 -13.65
N SER A 63 -8.08 8.12 -14.14
CA SER A 63 -8.42 7.35 -15.34
C SER A 63 -9.04 5.99 -14.97
N GLU A 64 -9.72 5.37 -15.92
CA GLU A 64 -10.06 3.94 -15.82
C GLU A 64 -8.78 3.13 -15.99
N ILE A 65 -8.55 2.19 -15.08
CA ILE A 65 -7.41 1.29 -15.09
C ILE A 65 -7.86 -0.17 -15.07
N GLU A 66 -7.08 -1.01 -15.70
CA GLU A 66 -7.19 -2.46 -15.54
C GLU A 66 -6.73 -2.83 -14.13
N GLY A 67 -7.63 -3.44 -13.36
CA GLY A 67 -7.39 -3.89 -12.00
C GLY A 67 -6.91 -5.34 -11.94
N ALA A 68 -7.11 -5.97 -10.79
CA ALA A 68 -6.71 -7.35 -10.56
C ALA A 68 -7.50 -8.35 -11.40
N TYR A 69 -6.90 -9.51 -11.64
CA TYR A 69 -7.62 -10.72 -12.03
C TYR A 69 -8.16 -11.40 -10.78
N VAL A 70 -9.43 -11.79 -10.83
CA VAL A 70 -10.11 -12.52 -9.76
C VAL A 70 -10.57 -13.86 -10.32
N SER A 71 -9.90 -14.94 -9.91
CA SER A 71 -10.20 -16.30 -10.34
C SER A 71 -11.00 -16.99 -9.24
N ALA A 72 -12.21 -17.40 -9.55
CA ALA A 72 -13.10 -18.16 -8.68
C ALA A 72 -12.89 -19.67 -8.84
N TYR A 73 -12.80 -20.34 -7.72
CA TYR A 73 -12.72 -21.81 -7.61
C TYR A 73 -13.81 -22.28 -6.64
N LEU A 74 -14.64 -23.20 -7.09
CA LEU A 74 -15.82 -23.66 -6.36
C LEU A 74 -15.55 -25.05 -5.76
N PHE A 75 -16.05 -25.29 -4.54
CA PHE A 75 -15.98 -26.61 -3.91
C PHE A 75 -17.23 -27.42 -4.26
N ASN A 76 -17.13 -28.23 -5.30
CA ASN A 76 -18.21 -29.10 -5.75
C ASN A 76 -18.33 -30.34 -4.87
N ILE A 77 -19.50 -30.57 -4.27
CA ILE A 77 -19.78 -31.74 -3.42
C ILE A 77 -20.06 -32.94 -4.30
N SER A 78 -19.27 -34.02 -4.15
CA SER A 78 -19.37 -35.23 -4.96
C SER A 78 -20.23 -36.34 -4.34
N ASN A 79 -20.49 -36.29 -3.01
CA ASN A 79 -21.23 -37.32 -2.28
C ASN A 79 -22.50 -36.81 -1.59
N ALA A 80 -23.17 -35.80 -2.18
CA ALA A 80 -24.29 -35.10 -1.56
C ALA A 80 -25.37 -36.03 -0.98
N GLU A 81 -25.84 -37.02 -1.75
CA GLU A 81 -26.88 -37.97 -1.32
C GLU A 81 -26.42 -38.87 -0.15
N ALA A 82 -25.22 -39.45 -0.24
CA ALA A 82 -24.65 -40.30 0.80
C ALA A 82 -24.41 -39.51 2.11
N PHE A 83 -23.95 -38.25 1.99
CA PHE A 83 -23.72 -37.36 3.12
C PHE A 83 -25.05 -36.92 3.78
N LEU A 84 -26.05 -36.54 3.00
CA LEU A 84 -27.35 -36.12 3.51
C LEU A 84 -28.15 -37.25 4.16
N SER A 85 -28.01 -38.46 3.62
CA SER A 85 -28.64 -39.66 4.21
C SER A 85 -27.93 -40.19 5.46
N GLY A 86 -26.67 -39.73 5.71
CA GLY A 86 -25.83 -40.20 6.82
C GLY A 86 -25.04 -41.48 6.49
N ALA A 87 -25.07 -41.98 5.25
CA ALA A 87 -24.25 -43.11 4.78
C ALA A 87 -22.75 -42.75 4.78
N ASP A 88 -22.43 -41.50 4.43
CA ASP A 88 -21.10 -40.90 4.59
C ASP A 88 -21.09 -39.92 5.75
N SER A 89 -20.10 -40.04 6.65
CA SER A 89 -19.89 -39.15 7.79
C SER A 89 -19.04 -37.93 7.41
N ARG A 90 -18.36 -37.96 6.25
CA ARG A 90 -17.47 -36.91 5.75
C ARG A 90 -18.03 -36.32 4.45
N LEU A 91 -17.97 -34.98 4.36
CA LEU A 91 -18.30 -34.25 3.14
C LEU A 91 -17.14 -34.41 2.16
N ARG A 92 -17.40 -34.82 0.91
CA ARG A 92 -16.37 -34.92 -0.13
C ARG A 92 -16.53 -33.78 -1.12
N VAL A 93 -15.48 -33.00 -1.26
CA VAL A 93 -15.46 -31.87 -2.19
C VAL A 93 -14.32 -32.03 -3.19
N HIS A 94 -14.49 -31.49 -4.38
CA HIS A 94 -13.41 -31.25 -5.33
C HIS A 94 -13.50 -29.86 -5.91
N GLU A 95 -12.36 -29.31 -6.27
CA GLU A 95 -12.24 -27.99 -6.84
C GLU A 95 -12.68 -27.95 -8.29
N VAL A 96 -13.47 -26.93 -8.66
CA VAL A 96 -13.89 -26.63 -10.04
C VAL A 96 -13.54 -25.18 -10.34
N GLY A 97 -12.71 -24.94 -11.34
CA GLY A 97 -12.19 -23.62 -11.70
C GLY A 97 -10.81 -23.71 -12.36
N PRO A 98 -10.19 -22.58 -12.72
CA PRO A 98 -10.63 -21.20 -12.45
C PRO A 98 -11.74 -20.70 -13.36
N PHE A 99 -12.56 -19.79 -12.85
CA PHE A 99 -13.40 -18.88 -13.61
C PHE A 99 -12.90 -17.47 -13.33
N THR A 100 -12.24 -16.86 -14.30
CA THR A 100 -11.47 -15.65 -14.10
C THR A 100 -12.18 -14.42 -14.65
N TYR A 101 -12.14 -13.37 -13.88
CA TYR A 101 -12.68 -12.04 -14.22
C TYR A 101 -11.58 -11.00 -14.05
N GLN A 102 -11.54 -10.01 -14.94
CA GLN A 102 -10.67 -8.85 -14.83
C GLN A 102 -11.44 -7.66 -14.26
N GLU A 103 -10.92 -7.04 -13.22
CA GLU A 103 -11.42 -5.79 -12.69
C GLU A 103 -11.10 -4.64 -13.64
N LYS A 104 -12.08 -3.73 -13.81
CA LYS A 104 -11.89 -2.38 -14.35
C LYS A 104 -12.29 -1.40 -13.29
N ARG A 105 -11.37 -0.55 -12.89
CA ARG A 105 -11.55 0.38 -11.78
C ARG A 105 -11.41 1.82 -12.25
N TYR A 106 -12.34 2.66 -11.80
CA TYR A 106 -12.23 4.12 -11.87
C TYR A 106 -12.72 4.74 -10.55
N ASN A 107 -12.29 5.96 -10.27
CA ASN A 107 -12.64 6.65 -9.03
C ASN A 107 -13.58 7.82 -9.34
N THR A 108 -14.73 7.84 -8.67
CA THR A 108 -15.69 8.94 -8.73
C THR A 108 -15.55 9.85 -7.52
N HIS A 109 -16.13 11.05 -7.55
CA HIS A 109 -16.07 12.04 -6.46
C HIS A 109 -14.62 12.27 -5.98
N PHE A 110 -13.71 12.38 -6.95
CA PHE A 110 -12.29 12.55 -6.71
C PHE A 110 -11.97 13.97 -6.25
N GLU A 111 -11.44 14.12 -5.05
CA GLU A 111 -11.12 15.41 -4.43
C GLU A 111 -9.76 15.34 -3.74
N VAL A 112 -8.91 16.32 -4.00
CA VAL A 112 -7.62 16.51 -3.32
C VAL A 112 -7.72 17.76 -2.44
N ASP A 113 -7.65 17.60 -1.14
CA ASP A 113 -7.59 18.69 -0.17
C ASP A 113 -6.12 18.91 0.25
N GLU A 114 -5.47 19.85 -0.42
CA GLU A 114 -4.06 20.17 -0.17
C GLU A 114 -3.82 20.74 1.24
N LYS A 115 -4.81 21.44 1.84
CA LYS A 115 -4.68 22.01 3.19
C LYS A 115 -4.77 20.95 4.27
N ALA A 116 -5.71 20.03 4.13
CA ALA A 116 -5.88 18.91 5.05
C ALA A 116 -4.92 17.75 4.74
N GLN A 117 -4.18 17.79 3.61
CA GLN A 117 -3.32 16.73 3.11
C GLN A 117 -4.05 15.39 3.03
N VAL A 118 -5.22 15.40 2.38
CA VAL A 118 -6.05 14.19 2.18
C VAL A 118 -6.56 14.09 0.74
N LEU A 119 -6.73 12.86 0.31
CA LEU A 119 -7.38 12.46 -0.93
C LEU A 119 -8.69 11.77 -0.59
N ARG A 120 -9.80 12.20 -1.21
CA ARG A 120 -11.11 11.57 -1.09
C ARG A 120 -11.58 11.07 -2.45
N TYR A 121 -12.13 9.87 -2.49
CA TYR A 121 -12.75 9.33 -3.71
C TYR A 121 -13.69 8.15 -3.39
N ARG A 122 -14.51 7.79 -4.37
CA ARG A 122 -15.34 6.58 -4.35
C ARG A 122 -14.85 5.65 -5.46
N PRO A 123 -14.24 4.50 -5.14
CA PRO A 123 -13.88 3.52 -6.15
C PRO A 123 -15.12 2.85 -6.72
N PHE A 124 -15.14 2.70 -8.02
CA PHE A 124 -16.14 1.95 -8.76
C PHE A 124 -15.42 0.83 -9.51
N ILE A 125 -15.87 -0.40 -9.33
CA ILE A 125 -15.21 -1.57 -9.90
C ILE A 125 -16.22 -2.36 -10.71
N ASN A 126 -15.97 -2.48 -12.01
CA ASN A 126 -16.64 -3.44 -12.89
C ASN A 126 -15.74 -4.63 -13.12
N VAL A 127 -16.32 -5.78 -13.41
CA VAL A 127 -15.58 -7.00 -13.72
C VAL A 127 -16.05 -7.56 -15.06
N THR A 128 -15.09 -8.04 -15.85
CA THR A 128 -15.33 -8.63 -17.17
C THR A 128 -14.80 -10.07 -17.15
N PHE A 129 -15.60 -11.01 -17.62
CA PHE A 129 -15.20 -12.41 -17.74
C PHE A 129 -14.06 -12.57 -18.75
N MET A 130 -13.08 -13.44 -18.42
CA MET A 130 -11.90 -13.73 -19.22
C MET A 130 -11.90 -15.20 -19.65
N PRO A 131 -12.46 -15.54 -20.85
CA PRO A 131 -12.56 -16.91 -21.31
C PRO A 131 -11.21 -17.62 -21.43
N GLU A 132 -10.17 -16.90 -21.88
CA GLU A 132 -8.82 -17.42 -22.08
C GLU A 132 -8.09 -17.80 -20.80
N MET A 133 -8.57 -17.30 -19.65
CA MET A 133 -8.04 -17.61 -18.32
C MET A 133 -8.96 -18.50 -17.49
N SER A 134 -10.00 -19.07 -18.14
CA SER A 134 -11.04 -19.85 -17.48
C SER A 134 -11.10 -21.26 -18.06
N VAL A 135 -11.54 -22.22 -17.24
CA VAL A 135 -11.65 -23.63 -17.67
C VAL A 135 -12.81 -23.86 -18.65
N ALA A 136 -13.87 -23.06 -18.55
CA ALA A 136 -15.06 -23.10 -19.41
C ALA A 136 -15.92 -21.84 -19.21
N GLU A 137 -17.00 -21.71 -19.99
CA GLU A 137 -18.05 -20.69 -19.75
C GLU A 137 -18.79 -21.00 -18.45
N PRO A 138 -18.91 -20.05 -17.50
CA PRO A 138 -19.53 -20.29 -16.18
C PRO A 138 -20.99 -20.75 -16.25
N ALA A 139 -21.72 -20.37 -17.31
CA ALA A 139 -23.10 -20.78 -17.51
C ALA A 139 -23.26 -22.27 -17.91
N ASP A 140 -22.21 -22.86 -18.49
CA ASP A 140 -22.24 -24.24 -19.01
C ASP A 140 -21.78 -25.28 -17.97
N VAL A 141 -21.21 -24.84 -16.85
CA VAL A 141 -20.71 -25.71 -15.79
C VAL A 141 -21.62 -25.69 -14.59
N ASN A 142 -22.16 -26.86 -14.22
CA ASN A 142 -22.96 -27.01 -13.01
C ASN A 142 -22.08 -27.46 -11.85
N VAL A 143 -22.34 -26.88 -10.67
CA VAL A 143 -21.69 -27.25 -9.40
C VAL A 143 -22.75 -27.54 -8.34
N THR A 144 -22.44 -28.53 -7.50
CA THR A 144 -23.25 -28.91 -6.34
C THR A 144 -22.58 -28.38 -5.10
N VAL A 145 -23.21 -27.44 -4.40
CA VAL A 145 -22.63 -26.72 -3.24
C VAL A 145 -23.58 -26.73 -2.05
N GLY A 146 -23.04 -26.47 -0.85
CA GLY A 146 -23.88 -26.21 0.32
C GLY A 146 -24.69 -24.91 0.11
N ASN A 147 -25.98 -24.96 0.36
CA ASN A 147 -26.87 -23.79 0.29
C ASN A 147 -26.47 -22.78 1.38
N THR A 148 -25.65 -21.81 0.99
CA THR A 148 -25.08 -20.80 1.88
C THR A 148 -26.18 -20.09 2.67
N ALA A 149 -27.30 -19.73 2.06
CA ALA A 149 -28.38 -19.01 2.71
C ALA A 149 -29.07 -19.90 3.78
N LEU A 150 -29.48 -21.11 3.43
CA LEU A 150 -30.14 -22.01 4.40
C LEU A 150 -29.20 -22.38 5.54
N LEU A 151 -27.95 -22.74 5.26
CA LEU A 151 -26.98 -23.14 6.29
C LEU A 151 -26.64 -21.97 7.23
N ALA A 152 -26.50 -20.76 6.69
CA ALA A 152 -26.24 -19.56 7.49
C ALA A 152 -27.48 -19.17 8.35
N ILE A 153 -28.69 -19.17 7.77
CA ILE A 153 -29.90 -18.86 8.53
C ILE A 153 -30.16 -19.92 9.62
N ALA A 154 -29.97 -21.20 9.29
CA ALA A 154 -30.12 -22.29 10.27
C ALA A 154 -29.11 -22.12 11.42
N THR A 155 -27.85 -21.78 11.12
CA THR A 155 -26.84 -21.51 12.14
C THR A 155 -27.21 -20.29 12.99
N ALA A 156 -27.66 -19.20 12.41
CA ALA A 156 -28.10 -18.03 13.16
C ALA A 156 -29.28 -18.35 14.09
N MET A 157 -30.21 -19.22 13.67
CA MET A 157 -31.35 -19.64 14.47
C MET A 157 -31.02 -20.70 15.53
N SER A 158 -29.85 -21.34 15.50
CA SER A 158 -29.49 -22.39 16.45
C SER A 158 -29.45 -21.94 17.91
N SER A 159 -29.11 -20.67 18.16
CA SER A 159 -29.09 -20.05 19.50
C SER A 159 -30.45 -19.43 19.90
N HIS A 160 -31.46 -19.48 19.04
CA HIS A 160 -32.79 -18.89 19.31
C HIS A 160 -33.74 -19.89 19.96
N PRO A 161 -34.82 -19.41 20.62
CA PRO A 161 -35.82 -20.29 21.25
C PRO A 161 -36.42 -21.30 20.28
N PHE A 162 -36.87 -22.42 20.84
CA PHE A 162 -37.49 -23.54 20.09
C PHE A 162 -38.52 -23.10 19.04
N TRP A 163 -39.35 -22.11 19.35
CA TRP A 163 -40.37 -21.62 18.42
C TRP A 163 -39.83 -21.00 17.15
N SER A 164 -38.66 -20.32 17.24
CA SER A 164 -37.97 -19.78 16.06
C SER A 164 -37.39 -20.88 15.21
N GLN A 165 -36.83 -21.91 15.82
CA GLN A 165 -36.30 -23.10 15.14
C GLN A 165 -37.40 -23.89 14.46
N LEU A 166 -38.57 -24.05 15.12
CA LEU A 166 -39.75 -24.71 14.54
C LEU A 166 -40.29 -23.90 13.34
N ALA A 167 -40.35 -22.58 13.47
CA ALA A 167 -40.79 -21.71 12.38
C ALA A 167 -39.84 -21.86 11.15
N LEU A 168 -38.53 -21.89 11.34
CA LEU A 168 -37.59 -22.12 10.24
C LEU A 168 -37.81 -23.49 9.60
N ASN A 169 -38.05 -24.56 10.37
CA ASN A 169 -38.34 -25.87 9.80
C ASN A 169 -39.60 -25.87 8.92
N LEU A 170 -40.66 -25.18 9.36
CA LEU A 170 -41.88 -25.05 8.57
C LEU A 170 -41.65 -24.24 7.28
N LEU A 171 -40.87 -23.13 7.36
CA LEU A 171 -40.49 -22.34 6.19
C LEU A 171 -39.61 -23.13 5.22
N THR A 172 -38.58 -23.79 5.71
CA THR A 172 -37.69 -24.65 4.90
C THR A 172 -38.52 -25.68 4.11
N ARG A 173 -39.49 -26.34 4.79
CA ARG A 173 -40.39 -27.30 4.14
C ARG A 173 -41.36 -26.64 3.16
N ARG A 174 -41.95 -25.50 3.54
CA ARG A 174 -42.94 -24.77 2.71
C ARG A 174 -42.31 -24.27 1.42
N TYR A 175 -41.11 -23.75 1.47
CA TYR A 175 -40.39 -23.21 0.33
C TYR A 175 -39.49 -24.25 -0.37
N LYS A 176 -39.47 -25.50 0.10
CA LYS A 176 -38.67 -26.61 -0.44
C LYS A 176 -37.17 -26.26 -0.53
N SER A 177 -36.66 -25.39 0.37
CA SER A 177 -35.25 -25.06 0.42
C SER A 177 -34.44 -26.28 0.84
N ARG A 178 -33.36 -26.59 0.14
CA ARG A 178 -32.49 -27.75 0.34
C ARG A 178 -31.13 -27.31 0.86
N ALA A 179 -30.50 -28.13 1.72
CA ALA A 179 -29.17 -27.84 2.25
C ALA A 179 -28.04 -27.96 1.21
N VAL A 180 -28.31 -28.64 0.11
CA VAL A 180 -27.40 -28.75 -1.05
C VAL A 180 -28.19 -28.32 -2.29
N VAL A 181 -27.55 -27.52 -3.13
CA VAL A 181 -28.12 -27.04 -4.40
C VAL A 181 -27.14 -27.32 -5.55
N THR A 182 -27.69 -27.66 -6.71
CA THR A 182 -26.93 -27.80 -7.95
C THR A 182 -27.38 -26.69 -8.90
N LEU A 183 -26.44 -25.86 -9.34
CA LEU A 183 -26.73 -24.71 -10.20
C LEU A 183 -25.51 -24.38 -11.09
N PRO A 184 -25.73 -23.63 -12.19
CA PRO A 184 -24.62 -23.10 -13.00
C PRO A 184 -23.66 -22.26 -12.15
N VAL A 185 -22.38 -22.34 -12.45
CA VAL A 185 -21.36 -21.48 -11.79
C VAL A 185 -21.69 -20.00 -11.93
N HIS A 186 -22.19 -19.58 -13.10
CA HIS A 186 -22.65 -18.23 -13.32
C HIS A 186 -23.64 -17.78 -12.25
N ASP A 187 -24.66 -18.59 -11.99
CA ASP A 187 -25.74 -18.25 -11.05
C ASP A 187 -25.22 -18.22 -9.60
N LEU A 188 -24.29 -19.12 -9.25
CA LEU A 188 -23.64 -19.09 -7.93
C LEU A 188 -22.79 -17.81 -7.73
N LEU A 189 -22.13 -17.35 -8.78
CA LEU A 189 -21.26 -16.18 -8.71
C LEU A 189 -22.04 -14.87 -8.77
N TRP A 190 -23.05 -14.76 -9.66
CA TRP A 190 -23.71 -13.48 -9.96
C TRP A 190 -25.12 -13.36 -9.41
N GLY A 191 -25.74 -14.45 -9.04
CA GLY A 191 -27.03 -14.44 -8.35
C GLY A 191 -27.97 -15.54 -8.78
N HIS A 192 -28.46 -16.27 -7.78
CA HIS A 192 -29.53 -17.23 -7.92
C HIS A 192 -30.65 -16.94 -6.94
N HIS A 193 -31.85 -17.36 -7.32
CA HIS A 193 -33.01 -17.21 -6.45
C HIS A 193 -32.99 -18.28 -5.35
N GLU A 194 -32.90 -17.83 -4.09
CA GLU A 194 -33.06 -18.69 -2.93
C GLU A 194 -34.39 -18.33 -2.22
N PRO A 195 -35.35 -19.26 -2.13
CA PRO A 195 -36.69 -18.95 -1.67
C PRO A 195 -36.78 -18.41 -0.23
N LEU A 196 -35.92 -18.89 0.69
CA LEU A 196 -35.89 -18.40 2.08
C LEU A 196 -35.33 -16.99 2.15
N LEU A 197 -34.34 -16.69 1.32
CA LEU A 197 -33.76 -15.36 1.23
C LEU A 197 -34.76 -14.36 0.68
N ALA A 198 -35.45 -14.72 -0.42
CA ALA A 198 -36.50 -13.88 -1.00
C ALA A 198 -37.68 -13.65 -0.02
N PHE A 199 -38.01 -14.65 0.79
CA PHE A 199 -38.98 -14.50 1.86
C PHE A 199 -38.49 -13.53 2.95
N GLY A 200 -37.20 -13.71 3.38
CA GLY A 200 -36.55 -12.82 4.35
C GLY A 200 -36.53 -11.37 3.88
N HIS A 201 -36.22 -11.14 2.60
CA HIS A 201 -36.26 -9.80 1.99
C HIS A 201 -37.63 -9.16 2.08
N LYS A 202 -38.70 -9.91 1.76
CA LYS A 202 -40.08 -9.42 1.85
C LYS A 202 -40.55 -9.13 3.27
N LEU A 203 -40.11 -9.96 4.23
CA LEU A 203 -40.52 -9.84 5.63
C LEU A 203 -39.72 -8.77 6.39
N MET A 204 -38.44 -8.68 6.10
CA MET A 204 -37.46 -7.85 6.82
C MET A 204 -36.53 -7.11 5.83
N PRO A 205 -37.07 -6.21 4.98
CA PRO A 205 -36.27 -5.53 3.95
C PRO A 205 -35.18 -4.62 4.54
N GLY A 206 -35.34 -4.18 5.78
CA GLY A 206 -34.32 -3.42 6.51
C GLY A 206 -33.13 -4.26 6.99
N TRP A 207 -33.27 -5.59 6.98
CA TRP A 207 -32.17 -6.52 7.31
C TRP A 207 -31.59 -7.17 6.05
N ILE A 208 -32.45 -7.77 5.21
CA ILE A 208 -32.03 -8.40 3.95
C ILE A 208 -32.56 -7.53 2.81
N ASN A 209 -31.67 -6.76 2.17
CA ASN A 209 -32.03 -5.81 1.11
C ASN A 209 -31.79 -6.34 -0.32
N PHE A 210 -31.66 -7.65 -0.48
CA PHE A 210 -31.43 -8.31 -1.78
C PHE A 210 -32.28 -9.59 -1.90
N GLU A 211 -32.67 -9.93 -3.12
CA GLU A 211 -33.52 -11.10 -3.43
C GLU A 211 -32.73 -12.29 -3.98
N GLN A 212 -31.55 -12.02 -4.54
CA GLN A 212 -30.67 -13.03 -5.15
C GLN A 212 -29.33 -13.07 -4.43
N LEU A 213 -28.77 -14.26 -4.30
CA LEU A 213 -27.46 -14.47 -3.69
C LEU A 213 -26.44 -14.85 -4.75
N GLY A 214 -25.47 -13.96 -4.98
CA GLY A 214 -24.30 -14.17 -5.80
C GLY A 214 -23.03 -13.88 -5.03
N LEU A 215 -22.02 -14.73 -5.13
CA LEU A 215 -20.78 -14.53 -4.39
C LEU A 215 -20.00 -13.30 -4.89
N LEU A 216 -19.77 -13.18 -6.21
CA LEU A 216 -19.11 -12.02 -6.81
C LEU A 216 -20.00 -10.78 -6.81
N ASP A 217 -21.33 -10.95 -7.02
CA ASP A 217 -22.27 -9.85 -6.92
C ASP A 217 -22.20 -9.14 -5.57
N ARG A 218 -22.03 -9.89 -4.47
CA ARG A 218 -21.87 -9.31 -3.13
C ARG A 218 -20.49 -8.71 -2.88
N LEU A 219 -19.45 -9.25 -3.51
CA LEU A 219 -18.08 -8.72 -3.41
C LEU A 219 -17.91 -7.42 -4.20
N TYR A 220 -18.62 -7.27 -5.33
CA TYR A 220 -18.54 -6.12 -6.25
C TYR A 220 -19.79 -5.23 -6.22
N ASP A 221 -20.52 -5.21 -5.11
CA ASP A 221 -21.73 -4.41 -4.94
C ASP A 221 -21.41 -2.89 -4.90
N ASN A 222 -21.42 -2.26 -6.06
CA ASN A 222 -21.21 -0.82 -6.22
C ASN A 222 -22.38 0.04 -5.71
N THR A 223 -23.50 -0.56 -5.29
CA THR A 223 -24.66 0.17 -4.74
C THR A 223 -24.41 0.61 -3.29
N ARG A 224 -23.49 -0.05 -2.59
CA ARG A 224 -23.10 0.32 -1.22
C ARG A 224 -22.28 1.60 -1.22
N GLU A 225 -22.57 2.46 -0.28
CA GLU A 225 -21.76 3.66 -0.08
C GLU A 225 -20.35 3.27 0.36
N TYR A 226 -19.34 3.65 -0.45
CA TYR A 226 -17.96 3.40 -0.14
C TYR A 226 -17.11 4.60 -0.55
N GLN A 227 -16.85 5.48 0.41
CA GLN A 227 -15.98 6.63 0.24
C GLN A 227 -14.72 6.46 1.08
N LEU A 228 -13.57 6.57 0.43
CA LEU A 228 -12.26 6.52 1.06
C LEU A 228 -11.72 7.94 1.27
N GLU A 229 -11.06 8.14 2.42
CA GLU A 229 -10.20 9.28 2.70
C GLU A 229 -8.80 8.75 3.02
N LEU A 230 -7.81 9.10 2.19
CA LEU A 230 -6.42 8.67 2.32
C LEU A 230 -5.52 9.84 2.69
N SER A 231 -4.47 9.58 3.44
CA SER A 231 -3.43 10.56 3.76
C SER A 231 -2.57 10.87 2.55
N LEU A 232 -2.20 12.15 2.38
CA LEU A 232 -1.19 12.62 1.43
C LEU A 232 0.10 13.09 2.12
N GLU A 233 0.17 13.05 3.45
CA GLU A 233 1.39 13.34 4.20
C GLU A 233 2.49 12.33 3.86
N ASP A 234 3.72 12.78 3.64
CA ASP A 234 4.82 11.95 3.14
C ASP A 234 5.04 10.67 3.97
N GLN A 235 4.96 10.75 5.30
CA GLN A 235 5.19 9.60 6.19
C GLN A 235 4.03 8.61 6.25
N THR A 236 2.80 9.06 5.99
CA THR A 236 1.57 8.26 6.07
C THR A 236 0.84 8.19 4.74
N LYS A 237 1.54 8.50 3.64
CA LYS A 237 0.96 8.60 2.32
C LYS A 237 0.19 7.34 1.94
N PHE A 238 -1.02 7.54 1.43
CA PHE A 238 -2.00 6.49 1.08
C PHE A 238 -2.50 5.62 2.24
N GLN A 239 -2.16 5.95 3.49
CA GLN A 239 -2.80 5.34 4.64
C GLN A 239 -4.29 5.73 4.69
N VAL A 240 -5.16 4.76 4.93
CA VAL A 240 -6.59 4.99 5.12
C VAL A 240 -6.80 5.80 6.39
N ARG A 241 -7.40 6.99 6.28
CA ARG A 241 -7.77 7.83 7.41
C ARG A 241 -9.22 7.61 7.80
N ARG A 242 -10.11 7.55 6.80
CA ARG A 242 -11.54 7.35 7.03
C ARG A 242 -12.18 6.54 5.91
N VAL A 243 -13.23 5.83 6.29
CA VAL A 243 -14.15 5.17 5.36
C VAL A 243 -15.56 5.64 5.72
N ASN A 244 -16.29 6.18 4.75
CA ASN A 244 -17.62 6.77 4.94
C ASN A 244 -17.66 7.77 6.12
N GLY A 245 -16.60 8.57 6.26
CA GLY A 245 -16.46 9.58 7.32
C GLY A 245 -15.96 9.05 8.68
N HIS A 246 -15.86 7.74 8.88
CA HIS A 246 -15.42 7.13 10.15
C HIS A 246 -13.95 6.73 10.10
N ALA A 247 -13.22 6.96 11.20
CA ALA A 247 -11.79 6.61 11.32
C ALA A 247 -11.55 5.18 11.83
N GLY A 248 -12.53 4.29 11.67
CA GLY A 248 -12.46 2.89 12.05
C GLY A 248 -13.66 2.10 11.56
N LEU A 249 -13.67 0.81 11.88
CA LEU A 249 -14.63 -0.20 11.42
C LEU A 249 -15.95 -0.09 12.17
N THR A 250 -16.93 0.62 11.63
CA THR A 250 -18.25 0.82 12.25
C THR A 250 -19.00 -0.50 12.47
N ALA A 251 -18.85 -1.46 11.57
CA ALA A 251 -19.39 -2.81 11.71
C ALA A 251 -18.86 -3.54 12.95
N TRP A 252 -17.70 -3.12 13.48
CA TRP A 252 -17.02 -3.68 14.64
C TRP A 252 -17.02 -2.72 15.84
N SER A 253 -18.13 -2.04 16.04
CA SER A 253 -18.40 -1.19 17.21
C SER A 253 -17.46 0.01 17.38
N TYR A 254 -16.78 0.49 16.34
CA TYR A 254 -15.93 1.68 16.42
C TYR A 254 -16.66 2.92 16.92
N ASN A 255 -17.96 3.03 16.68
CA ASN A 255 -18.78 4.18 17.11
C ASN A 255 -18.94 4.26 18.64
N ASP A 256 -18.73 3.17 19.35
CA ASP A 256 -18.67 3.14 20.82
C ASP A 256 -17.26 3.52 21.31
N PRO A 257 -17.05 4.68 21.95
CA PRO A 257 -15.72 5.11 22.39
C PRO A 257 -15.02 4.11 23.31
N ASN A 258 -15.78 3.35 24.11
CA ASN A 258 -15.26 2.37 25.06
C ASN A 258 -14.76 1.08 24.39
N LYS A 259 -15.13 0.85 23.13
CA LYS A 259 -14.75 -0.33 22.33
C LYS A 259 -13.70 -0.03 21.28
N ARG A 260 -13.21 1.22 21.22
CA ARG A 260 -12.15 1.60 20.29
C ARG A 260 -10.83 1.01 20.71
N SER A 261 -10.15 0.35 19.77
CA SER A 261 -8.82 -0.21 19.95
C SER A 261 -8.06 -0.21 18.63
N ARG A 262 -6.79 -0.63 18.63
CA ARG A 262 -6.03 -0.86 17.39
C ARG A 262 -6.76 -1.83 16.46
N CYS A 263 -7.47 -2.79 17.02
CA CYS A 263 -8.23 -3.83 16.33
C CYS A 263 -9.26 -3.25 15.33
N ASN A 264 -10.00 -2.18 15.69
CA ASN A 264 -11.05 -1.60 14.85
C ASN A 264 -10.77 -0.17 14.34
N THR A 265 -9.51 0.30 14.44
CA THR A 265 -9.06 1.59 13.91
C THR A 265 -8.17 1.44 12.69
N PHE A 266 -8.14 2.44 11.78
CA PHE A 266 -7.33 2.40 10.56
C PHE A 266 -5.85 2.77 10.78
N VAL A 267 -5.27 2.41 11.94
CA VAL A 267 -3.84 2.61 12.18
C VAL A 267 -3.05 1.65 11.29
N ASP A 268 -2.05 2.15 10.57
CA ASP A 268 -1.21 1.42 9.62
C ASP A 268 -1.99 0.70 8.50
N ALA A 269 -3.21 1.14 8.21
CA ALA A 269 -4.09 0.54 7.22
C ALA A 269 -3.92 1.18 5.84
N TYR A 270 -3.75 0.36 4.81
CA TYR A 270 -3.59 0.78 3.41
C TYR A 270 -4.57 0.03 2.51
N GLU A 271 -5.01 0.66 1.43
CA GLU A 271 -5.84 -0.03 0.44
C GLU A 271 -5.03 -1.05 -0.38
N GLY A 272 -3.72 -0.88 -0.47
CA GLY A 272 -2.78 -1.84 -1.03
C GLY A 272 -2.29 -1.55 -2.45
N PHE A 273 -2.66 -0.42 -3.05
CA PHE A 273 -2.12 -0.03 -4.38
C PHE A 273 -0.80 0.74 -4.27
N SER A 274 -0.59 1.48 -3.19
CA SER A 274 0.63 2.24 -2.94
C SER A 274 0.83 2.51 -1.44
N TYR A 275 2.07 2.79 -1.07
CA TYR A 275 2.55 2.97 0.30
C TYR A 275 3.47 4.19 0.37
N PRO A 276 3.86 4.67 1.56
CA PRO A 276 4.88 5.70 1.70
C PRO A 276 6.21 5.29 1.08
N ALA A 277 6.91 6.24 0.47
CA ALA A 277 8.24 6.00 -0.06
C ALA A 277 9.26 5.77 1.08
N GLY A 278 10.25 4.92 0.83
CA GLY A 278 11.26 4.59 1.84
C GLY A 278 10.74 3.67 2.93
N LEU A 279 9.98 2.63 2.55
CA LEU A 279 9.54 1.58 3.46
C LEU A 279 10.73 0.92 4.15
N THR A 280 10.51 0.49 5.40
CA THR A 280 11.43 -0.38 6.13
C THR A 280 10.73 -1.68 6.51
N PRO A 281 11.44 -2.80 6.68
CA PRO A 281 10.85 -4.09 7.03
C PRO A 281 10.08 -4.08 8.36
N GLU A 282 10.47 -3.21 9.28
CA GLU A 282 9.89 -3.10 10.63
C GLU A 282 8.57 -2.32 10.64
N ARG A 283 8.27 -1.60 9.55
CA ARG A 283 7.05 -0.82 9.48
C ARG A 283 5.84 -1.74 9.38
N PRO A 284 4.89 -1.66 10.32
CA PRO A 284 3.68 -2.45 10.26
C PRO A 284 2.82 -2.03 9.07
N ILE A 285 2.30 -3.01 8.35
CA ILE A 285 1.38 -2.81 7.23
C ILE A 285 0.14 -3.66 7.49
N ARG A 286 -1.02 -3.03 7.42
CA ARG A 286 -2.32 -3.71 7.43
C ARG A 286 -3.06 -3.35 6.15
N LEU A 287 -3.59 -4.35 5.46
CA LEU A 287 -4.37 -4.15 4.24
C LEU A 287 -5.85 -4.02 4.60
N TYR A 288 -6.46 -2.90 4.27
CA TYR A 288 -7.89 -2.73 4.39
C TYR A 288 -8.58 -3.12 3.08
N ARG A 289 -9.56 -4.00 3.19
CA ARG A 289 -10.46 -4.34 2.08
C ARG A 289 -11.90 -4.19 2.56
N ASN A 290 -12.65 -3.30 1.90
CA ASN A 290 -14.04 -3.00 2.28
C ASN A 290 -14.92 -4.24 2.31
N VAL A 291 -14.73 -5.13 1.35
CA VAL A 291 -15.50 -6.38 1.20
C VAL A 291 -15.37 -7.32 2.41
N PHE A 292 -14.24 -7.24 3.14
CA PHE A 292 -14.03 -8.04 4.36
C PHE A 292 -14.34 -7.26 5.62
N CYS A 293 -14.59 -5.95 5.53
CA CYS A 293 -14.80 -5.04 6.67
C CYS A 293 -13.77 -5.23 7.78
N ARG A 294 -12.53 -5.49 7.44
CA ARG A 294 -11.44 -5.69 8.39
C ARG A 294 -10.10 -5.39 7.75
N MET A 295 -9.10 -5.27 8.59
CA MET A 295 -7.71 -5.21 8.17
C MET A 295 -7.12 -6.63 8.15
N LEU A 296 -6.28 -6.89 7.15
CA LEU A 296 -5.47 -8.09 7.02
C LEU A 296 -4.03 -7.72 7.36
N GLU A 297 -3.43 -8.40 8.30
CA GLU A 297 -2.03 -8.18 8.67
C GLU A 297 -1.11 -8.88 7.68
N VAL A 298 0.02 -8.24 7.36
CA VAL A 298 1.07 -8.84 6.55
C VAL A 298 2.40 -8.76 7.26
N ASP A 299 3.18 -9.84 7.17
CA ASP A 299 4.50 -9.96 7.80
C ASP A 299 5.59 -9.90 6.73
N PHE A 300 6.67 -9.16 7.00
CA PHE A 300 7.85 -9.14 6.13
C PHE A 300 8.47 -10.55 6.04
N SER A 301 8.73 -11.00 4.81
CA SER A 301 9.24 -12.35 4.53
C SER A 301 10.61 -12.36 3.85
N GLY A 302 11.04 -11.25 3.25
CA GLY A 302 12.32 -11.17 2.54
C GLY A 302 12.32 -10.13 1.44
N THR A 303 13.29 -10.22 0.53
CA THR A 303 13.44 -9.33 -0.62
C THR A 303 13.44 -10.11 -1.93
N LYS A 304 13.05 -9.44 -3.02
CA LYS A 304 13.09 -9.97 -4.39
C LYS A 304 13.47 -8.85 -5.34
N THR A 305 14.45 -9.09 -6.20
CA THR A 305 14.81 -8.15 -7.27
C THR A 305 14.11 -8.53 -8.56
N LEU A 306 13.57 -7.54 -9.27
CA LEU A 306 12.94 -7.73 -10.59
C LEU A 306 13.97 -7.47 -11.70
N ASP A 307 13.79 -8.12 -12.85
CA ASP A 307 14.72 -8.04 -13.98
C ASP A 307 14.88 -6.61 -14.55
N TYR A 308 13.86 -5.76 -14.34
CA TYR A 308 13.89 -4.34 -14.72
C TYR A 308 14.33 -3.40 -13.57
N GLY A 309 14.93 -3.94 -12.52
CA GLY A 309 15.78 -3.22 -11.58
C GLY A 309 15.27 -3.03 -10.15
N PRO A 310 13.96 -2.83 -9.83
CA PRO A 310 13.56 -2.56 -8.46
C PRO A 310 13.76 -3.78 -7.53
N GLU A 311 14.29 -3.51 -6.34
CA GLU A 311 14.30 -4.45 -5.23
C GLU A 311 13.04 -4.26 -4.41
N LEU A 312 12.27 -5.34 -4.26
CA LEU A 312 10.99 -5.35 -3.58
C LEU A 312 11.11 -5.95 -2.19
N TYR A 313 10.42 -5.37 -1.23
CA TYR A 313 10.08 -6.06 0.01
C TYR A 313 8.89 -6.98 -0.23
N VAL A 314 9.08 -8.25 0.15
CA VAL A 314 8.06 -9.30 0.03
C VAL A 314 7.40 -9.48 1.39
N TYR A 315 6.09 -9.30 1.42
CA TYR A 315 5.26 -9.55 2.59
C TYR A 315 4.34 -10.74 2.31
N LYS A 316 4.08 -11.53 3.34
CA LYS A 316 3.11 -12.62 3.32
C LYS A 316 1.91 -12.27 4.20
N LEU A 317 0.73 -12.76 3.83
CA LEU A 317 -0.44 -12.64 4.69
C LEU A 317 -0.16 -13.36 6.01
N SER A 318 -0.28 -12.63 7.12
CA SER A 318 0.04 -13.14 8.45
C SER A 318 -1.02 -14.13 8.93
N ASN A 319 -0.58 -15.25 9.50
CA ASN A 319 -1.48 -16.17 10.19
C ASN A 319 -2.21 -15.52 11.37
N ARG A 320 -1.66 -14.45 11.94
CA ARG A 320 -2.32 -13.64 12.99
C ARG A 320 -3.66 -13.05 12.53
N THR A 321 -3.85 -12.82 11.23
CA THR A 321 -5.14 -12.40 10.65
C THR A 321 -6.27 -13.41 10.96
N PHE A 322 -5.94 -14.68 11.08
CA PHE A 322 -6.90 -15.78 11.27
C PHE A 322 -6.89 -16.38 12.67
N THR A 323 -6.19 -15.77 13.63
CA THR A 323 -6.14 -16.23 15.02
C THR A 323 -6.61 -15.13 15.95
N LYS A 324 -7.13 -15.52 17.13
CA LYS A 324 -7.51 -14.56 18.16
C LYS A 324 -6.25 -13.97 18.81
N ASN A 325 -6.11 -12.66 18.72
CA ASN A 325 -5.02 -11.88 19.32
C ASN A 325 -5.50 -10.43 19.58
N PRO A 326 -4.72 -9.55 20.23
CA PRO A 326 -5.14 -8.18 20.54
C PRO A 326 -5.55 -7.33 19.31
N ASP A 327 -5.03 -7.66 18.12
CA ASP A 327 -5.34 -6.94 16.87
C ASP A 327 -6.58 -7.51 16.15
N THR A 328 -7.13 -8.65 16.59
CA THR A 328 -8.27 -9.34 15.97
C THR A 328 -9.41 -9.67 16.94
N GLU A 329 -9.20 -9.65 18.26
CA GLU A 329 -10.18 -10.08 19.25
C GLU A 329 -11.50 -9.27 19.21
N CYS A 330 -11.44 -7.98 18.83
CA CYS A 330 -12.63 -7.16 18.65
C CYS A 330 -13.40 -7.48 17.37
N LEU A 331 -12.82 -8.27 16.47
CA LEU A 331 -13.39 -8.66 15.17
C LEU A 331 -14.05 -10.06 15.25
N CYS A 332 -14.71 -10.34 16.37
CA CYS A 332 -15.46 -11.57 16.60
C CYS A 332 -16.90 -11.22 16.94
N SER A 333 -17.85 -11.73 16.19
CA SER A 333 -19.28 -11.61 16.48
C SER A 333 -19.74 -12.62 17.53
N ALA A 334 -21.05 -12.72 17.73
CA ALA A 334 -21.65 -13.71 18.63
C ALA A 334 -21.36 -15.17 18.25
N ILE A 335 -20.95 -15.45 16.99
CA ILE A 335 -20.54 -16.79 16.53
C ILE A 335 -19.21 -17.19 17.16
N GLY A 336 -18.44 -16.22 17.64
CA GLY A 336 -17.14 -16.39 18.27
C GLY A 336 -15.99 -16.44 17.24
N CYS A 337 -14.77 -16.26 17.74
CA CYS A 337 -13.55 -16.49 17.00
C CYS A 337 -13.21 -17.97 16.94
N LYS A 338 -12.79 -18.44 15.77
CA LYS A 338 -12.22 -19.77 15.56
C LYS A 338 -10.87 -19.60 14.90
N ASP A 339 -9.83 -20.23 15.44
CA ASP A 339 -8.50 -20.20 14.84
C ASP A 339 -8.53 -20.77 13.41
N GLY A 340 -7.81 -20.12 12.51
CA GLY A 340 -7.84 -20.40 11.09
C GLY A 340 -8.98 -19.71 10.31
N LEU A 341 -9.88 -19.00 11.00
CA LEU A 341 -11.04 -18.36 10.41
C LEU A 341 -11.19 -16.91 10.86
N SER A 342 -11.58 -16.05 9.96
CA SER A 342 -11.91 -14.64 10.21
C SER A 342 -13.40 -14.39 10.02
N ASP A 343 -14.05 -13.87 11.04
CA ASP A 343 -15.48 -13.58 11.01
C ASP A 343 -15.81 -12.39 10.08
N LEU A 344 -16.74 -12.59 9.16
CA LEU A 344 -17.25 -11.58 8.25
C LEU A 344 -18.72 -11.23 8.52
N SER A 345 -19.36 -11.84 9.51
CA SER A 345 -20.80 -11.75 9.74
C SER A 345 -21.35 -10.34 9.78
N PRO A 346 -20.74 -9.34 10.46
CA PRO A 346 -21.31 -7.99 10.48
C PRO A 346 -21.41 -7.33 9.11
N CYS A 347 -20.61 -7.76 8.14
CA CYS A 347 -20.60 -7.24 6.78
C CYS A 347 -21.45 -8.06 5.81
N PHE A 348 -21.89 -9.24 6.26
CA PHE A 348 -22.77 -10.14 5.53
C PHE A 348 -24.13 -10.28 6.24
N TYR A 349 -24.74 -9.12 6.59
CA TYR A 349 -26.09 -9.06 7.18
C TYR A 349 -26.24 -9.84 8.49
N SER A 350 -25.16 -9.90 9.27
CA SER A 350 -25.07 -10.71 10.51
C SER A 350 -25.32 -12.21 10.28
N LEU A 351 -25.22 -12.67 9.02
CA LEU A 351 -25.22 -14.10 8.72
C LEU A 351 -23.83 -14.70 8.99
N PRO A 352 -23.75 -15.92 9.51
CA PRO A 352 -22.50 -16.60 9.82
C PRO A 352 -21.72 -16.96 8.55
N VAL A 353 -20.86 -16.04 8.12
CA VAL A 353 -19.90 -16.22 7.03
C VAL A 353 -18.50 -15.96 7.58
N MET A 354 -17.58 -16.85 7.32
CA MET A 354 -16.19 -16.73 7.73
C MET A 354 -15.24 -16.82 6.54
N MET A 355 -14.13 -16.10 6.64
CA MET A 355 -13.04 -16.13 5.66
C MET A 355 -11.88 -16.98 6.20
N SER A 356 -11.22 -17.72 5.32
CA SER A 356 -9.93 -18.37 5.55
C SER A 356 -9.01 -18.16 4.34
N ASN A 357 -7.76 -18.60 4.44
CA ASN A 357 -6.99 -18.88 3.22
C ASN A 357 -7.64 -20.03 2.45
N ALA A 358 -7.35 -20.12 1.14
CA ALA A 358 -7.83 -21.23 0.32
C ALA A 358 -7.40 -22.58 0.89
N HIS A 359 -8.26 -23.57 0.75
CA HIS A 359 -8.08 -24.93 1.33
C HIS A 359 -7.73 -24.93 2.82
N PHE A 360 -8.18 -23.89 3.56
CA PHE A 360 -7.87 -23.71 5.00
C PHE A 360 -6.37 -23.69 5.30
N TYR A 361 -5.54 -23.21 4.35
CA TYR A 361 -4.10 -23.08 4.60
C TYR A 361 -3.83 -22.25 5.88
N GLY A 362 -3.01 -22.80 6.76
CA GLY A 362 -2.68 -22.19 8.06
C GLY A 362 -3.75 -22.36 9.14
N ALA A 363 -4.89 -23.01 8.85
CA ALA A 363 -5.89 -23.34 9.85
C ALA A 363 -5.58 -24.69 10.55
N PRO A 364 -5.99 -24.87 11.83
CA PRO A 364 -5.92 -26.16 12.49
C PRO A 364 -6.70 -27.24 11.74
N ALA A 365 -6.18 -28.48 11.74
CA ALA A 365 -6.78 -29.61 10.99
C ALA A 365 -8.22 -29.91 11.42
N GLU A 366 -8.58 -29.61 12.66
CA GLU A 366 -9.91 -29.79 13.22
C GLU A 366 -10.98 -29.01 12.46
N VAL A 367 -10.63 -27.87 11.85
CA VAL A 367 -11.55 -27.01 11.09
C VAL A 367 -12.14 -27.75 9.89
N TYR A 368 -11.34 -28.61 9.24
CA TYR A 368 -11.73 -29.36 8.04
C TYR A 368 -11.68 -30.88 8.23
N ALA A 369 -11.58 -31.37 9.49
CA ALA A 369 -11.47 -32.81 9.80
C ALA A 369 -12.59 -33.67 9.20
N ARG A 370 -13.79 -33.11 9.01
CA ARG A 370 -14.95 -33.80 8.42
C ARG A 370 -15.14 -33.55 6.92
N ILE A 371 -14.10 -33.04 6.23
CA ILE A 371 -14.14 -32.72 4.81
C ILE A 371 -12.99 -33.41 4.10
N ASP A 372 -13.29 -34.19 3.08
CA ASP A 372 -12.31 -34.79 2.17
C ASP A 372 -12.15 -33.92 0.92
N GLY A 373 -10.95 -33.87 0.35
CA GLY A 373 -10.63 -33.04 -0.82
C GLY A 373 -10.00 -31.68 -0.48
N ILE A 374 -9.79 -31.39 0.79
CA ILE A 374 -9.03 -30.19 1.23
C ILE A 374 -7.54 -30.52 1.22
N ALA A 375 -6.75 -29.71 0.51
CA ALA A 375 -5.30 -29.86 0.34
C ALA A 375 -4.58 -28.53 0.53
N PRO A 376 -4.28 -28.12 1.79
CA PRO A 376 -3.55 -26.87 2.06
C PRO A 376 -2.17 -26.86 1.42
N ASP A 377 -1.81 -25.76 0.73
CA ASP A 377 -0.52 -25.58 0.07
C ASP A 377 -0.10 -24.10 0.16
N GLU A 378 1.07 -23.84 0.73
CA GLU A 378 1.55 -22.45 0.92
C GLU A 378 1.75 -21.72 -0.41
N GLN A 379 2.30 -22.38 -1.41
CA GLN A 379 2.65 -21.73 -2.69
C GLN A 379 1.41 -21.38 -3.52
N LYS A 380 0.38 -22.21 -3.43
CA LYS A 380 -0.89 -22.02 -4.16
C LYS A 380 -1.86 -21.10 -3.42
N HIS A 381 -1.91 -21.23 -2.10
CA HIS A 381 -2.96 -20.69 -1.25
C HIS A 381 -2.50 -19.57 -0.31
N GLY A 382 -1.18 -19.31 -0.24
CA GLY A 382 -0.62 -18.19 0.53
C GLY A 382 -0.82 -16.85 -0.16
N GLY A 383 -0.87 -15.77 0.63
CA GLY A 383 -0.89 -14.40 0.12
C GLY A 383 0.52 -13.81 0.06
N VAL A 384 0.87 -13.19 -1.07
CA VAL A 384 2.16 -12.51 -1.29
C VAL A 384 1.93 -11.09 -1.80
N PHE A 385 2.61 -10.13 -1.19
CA PHE A 385 2.56 -8.71 -1.56
C PHE A 385 3.99 -8.21 -1.71
N ALA A 386 4.37 -7.81 -2.92
CA ALA A 386 5.71 -7.33 -3.21
C ALA A 386 5.68 -5.83 -3.53
N ILE A 387 6.36 -5.03 -2.69
CA ILE A 387 6.28 -3.58 -2.65
C ILE A 387 7.67 -3.01 -2.89
N ASP A 388 7.79 -2.06 -3.80
CA ASP A 388 9.03 -1.32 -4.02
C ASP A 388 9.37 -0.47 -2.78
N GLN A 389 10.51 -0.76 -2.17
CA GLN A 389 10.96 -0.10 -0.94
C GLN A 389 11.22 1.41 -1.10
N LYS A 390 11.70 1.88 -2.26
CA LYS A 390 12.08 3.27 -2.48
C LYS A 390 10.89 4.18 -2.81
N LEU A 391 9.99 3.68 -3.64
CA LEU A 391 8.85 4.45 -4.16
C LEU A 391 7.51 4.09 -3.50
N GLY A 392 7.43 2.93 -2.83
CA GLY A 392 6.22 2.46 -2.18
C GLY A 392 5.16 1.90 -3.14
N SER A 393 5.51 1.58 -4.38
CA SER A 393 4.57 1.03 -5.37
C SER A 393 4.37 -0.47 -5.15
N ALA A 394 3.12 -0.94 -5.13
CA ALA A 394 2.81 -2.37 -5.15
C ALA A 394 3.00 -2.89 -6.59
N LEU A 395 3.96 -3.78 -6.80
CA LEU A 395 4.32 -4.27 -8.15
C LEU A 395 3.88 -5.71 -8.40
N GLN A 396 3.76 -6.52 -7.37
CA GLN A 396 3.24 -7.89 -7.46
C GLN A 396 2.36 -8.18 -6.25
N THR A 397 1.12 -8.55 -6.50
CA THR A 397 0.18 -8.97 -5.47
C THR A 397 -0.51 -10.24 -5.93
N SER A 398 -0.47 -11.26 -5.08
CA SER A 398 -1.27 -12.47 -5.22
C SER A 398 -1.79 -12.85 -3.86
N MET A 399 -3.09 -13.01 -3.73
CA MET A 399 -3.72 -13.36 -2.46
C MET A 399 -4.89 -14.30 -2.73
N THR A 400 -5.10 -15.26 -1.84
CA THR A 400 -6.30 -16.10 -1.84
C THR A 400 -7.15 -15.80 -0.62
N PHE A 401 -8.44 -15.92 -0.78
CA PHE A 401 -9.39 -15.96 0.33
C PHE A 401 -10.53 -16.92 0.00
N GLN A 402 -11.01 -17.63 1.00
CA GLN A 402 -12.07 -18.63 0.91
C GLN A 402 -13.26 -18.20 1.76
N LEU A 403 -14.44 -18.32 1.20
CA LEU A 403 -15.69 -18.10 1.91
C LEU A 403 -16.23 -19.43 2.45
N ASN A 404 -16.57 -19.42 3.74
CA ASN A 404 -17.01 -20.59 4.48
C ASN A 404 -18.27 -20.27 5.27
N VAL A 405 -19.14 -21.27 5.44
CA VAL A 405 -20.26 -21.22 6.38
C VAL A 405 -19.91 -22.09 7.60
N PRO A 406 -19.64 -21.49 8.78
CA PRO A 406 -19.41 -22.24 10.00
C PRO A 406 -20.76 -22.71 10.56
N VAL A 407 -21.17 -23.91 10.19
CA VAL A 407 -22.47 -24.44 10.63
C VAL A 407 -22.38 -24.86 12.10
N ALA A 408 -23.25 -24.30 12.93
CA ALA A 408 -23.40 -24.64 14.33
C ALA A 408 -24.15 -25.98 14.53
N ASP A 409 -24.62 -26.28 15.74
CA ASP A 409 -25.56 -27.37 15.96
C ASP A 409 -26.92 -27.04 15.35
N VAL A 410 -27.16 -27.53 14.15
CA VAL A 410 -28.40 -27.37 13.40
C VAL A 410 -29.21 -28.66 13.32
N THR A 411 -29.01 -29.58 14.26
CA THR A 411 -29.70 -30.89 14.31
C THR A 411 -31.22 -30.74 14.40
N TYR A 412 -31.71 -29.59 14.87
CA TYR A 412 -33.14 -29.25 14.87
C TYR A 412 -33.73 -29.07 13.46
N ASN A 413 -32.92 -28.73 12.44
CA ASN A 413 -33.40 -28.53 11.07
C ASN A 413 -33.17 -29.78 10.23
N LYS A 414 -34.27 -30.37 9.74
CA LYS A 414 -34.24 -31.64 9.03
C LYS A 414 -33.37 -31.64 7.78
N GLU A 415 -33.32 -30.53 7.03
CA GLU A 415 -32.55 -30.40 5.80
C GLU A 415 -31.05 -30.16 6.10
N ALA A 416 -30.75 -29.31 7.10
CA ALA A 416 -29.38 -28.89 7.41
C ALA A 416 -28.63 -29.81 8.37
N ARG A 417 -29.31 -30.71 9.09
CA ARG A 417 -28.73 -31.48 10.23
C ARG A 417 -27.43 -32.23 9.93
N SER A 418 -27.25 -32.75 8.68
CA SER A 418 -26.04 -33.47 8.30
C SER A 418 -24.80 -32.58 8.31
N PHE A 419 -24.98 -31.27 8.16
CA PHE A 419 -23.93 -30.26 8.20
C PHE A 419 -23.60 -29.78 9.62
N ALA A 420 -24.32 -30.23 10.66
CA ALA A 420 -24.09 -29.77 12.04
C ALA A 420 -22.61 -29.87 12.42
N ASN A 421 -22.07 -28.78 12.97
CA ASN A 421 -20.68 -28.66 13.44
C ASN A 421 -19.60 -28.85 12.33
N ILE A 422 -19.91 -28.47 11.08
CA ILE A 422 -18.96 -28.46 9.94
C ILE A 422 -18.76 -27.01 9.49
N THR A 423 -17.52 -26.64 9.20
CA THR A 423 -17.22 -25.40 8.47
C THR A 423 -17.24 -25.71 6.97
N VAL A 424 -18.34 -25.41 6.30
CA VAL A 424 -18.59 -25.78 4.89
C VAL A 424 -17.87 -24.78 3.98
N PRO A 425 -16.87 -25.21 3.18
CA PRO A 425 -16.26 -24.37 2.17
C PRO A 425 -17.22 -24.21 0.98
N ILE A 426 -17.36 -22.98 0.49
CA ILE A 426 -18.23 -22.69 -0.66
C ILE A 426 -17.39 -22.42 -1.91
N ALA A 427 -16.50 -21.46 -1.83
CA ALA A 427 -15.61 -21.07 -2.91
C ALA A 427 -14.36 -20.39 -2.35
N TYR A 428 -13.26 -20.44 -3.09
CA TYR A 428 -12.17 -19.51 -2.85
C TYR A 428 -11.88 -18.67 -4.09
N PHE A 429 -11.30 -17.53 -3.85
CA PHE A 429 -10.94 -16.56 -4.88
C PHE A 429 -9.45 -16.31 -4.81
N LYS A 430 -8.79 -16.33 -5.98
CA LYS A 430 -7.41 -15.90 -6.12
C LYS A 430 -7.38 -14.55 -6.81
N VAL A 431 -6.90 -13.54 -6.10
CA VAL A 431 -6.74 -12.18 -6.61
C VAL A 431 -5.29 -12.01 -7.01
N THR A 432 -5.04 -11.72 -8.28
CA THR A 432 -3.68 -11.56 -8.81
C THR A 432 -3.58 -10.24 -9.56
N GLN A 433 -2.57 -9.45 -9.24
CA GLN A 433 -2.28 -8.21 -9.97
C GLN A 433 -1.86 -8.54 -11.40
N PRO A 434 -2.33 -7.80 -12.43
CA PRO A 434 -1.84 -7.92 -13.80
C PRO A 434 -0.33 -7.68 -13.86
N GLU A 435 0.30 -8.18 -14.91
CA GLU A 435 1.69 -7.84 -15.18
C GLU A 435 1.85 -6.31 -15.34
N VAL A 436 2.96 -5.81 -14.82
CA VAL A 436 3.31 -4.39 -14.97
C VAL A 436 3.45 -4.07 -16.46
N PRO A 437 2.75 -3.05 -17.01
CA PRO A 437 2.85 -2.69 -18.41
C PRO A 437 4.28 -2.32 -18.82
N ASP A 438 4.65 -2.59 -20.07
CA ASP A 438 6.04 -2.42 -20.56
C ASP A 438 6.54 -0.98 -20.47
N HIS A 439 5.68 0.01 -20.67
CA HIS A 439 6.05 1.42 -20.48
C HIS A 439 6.41 1.72 -19.01
N VAL A 440 5.72 1.09 -18.05
CA VAL A 440 6.01 1.22 -16.62
C VAL A 440 7.29 0.45 -16.25
N LYS A 441 7.49 -0.76 -16.80
CA LYS A 441 8.76 -1.51 -16.65
C LYS A 441 9.94 -0.66 -17.16
N THR A 442 9.76 0.03 -18.30
CA THR A 442 10.79 0.93 -18.85
C THR A 442 11.07 2.11 -17.91
N LEU A 443 10.05 2.72 -17.30
CA LEU A 443 10.24 3.79 -16.32
C LEU A 443 11.01 3.30 -15.07
N PHE A 444 10.69 2.11 -14.57
CA PHE A 444 11.44 1.51 -13.46
C PHE A 444 12.89 1.23 -13.87
N TRP A 445 13.13 0.68 -15.06
CA TRP A 445 14.47 0.45 -15.57
C TRP A 445 15.28 1.76 -15.68
N LEU A 446 14.66 2.84 -16.18
CA LEU A 446 15.30 4.16 -16.23
C LEU A 446 15.65 4.66 -14.82
N VAL A 447 14.81 4.45 -13.82
CA VAL A 447 15.05 4.92 -12.44
C VAL A 447 16.08 4.06 -11.72
N TYR A 448 16.01 2.73 -11.83
CA TYR A 448 16.77 1.81 -11.00
C TYR A 448 18.04 1.29 -11.64
N VAL A 449 18.09 1.19 -12.97
CA VAL A 449 19.24 0.67 -13.71
C VAL A 449 20.03 1.80 -14.36
N LEU A 450 19.42 2.54 -15.29
CA LEU A 450 20.13 3.59 -16.03
C LEU A 450 20.40 4.84 -15.19
N GLY A 451 19.45 5.23 -14.34
CA GLY A 451 19.49 6.47 -13.55
C GLY A 451 20.76 6.62 -12.70
N PRO A 452 21.12 5.65 -11.87
CA PRO A 452 22.34 5.73 -11.06
C PRO A 452 23.60 5.94 -11.91
N TYR A 453 23.76 5.21 -13.03
CA TYR A 453 24.91 5.40 -13.93
C TYR A 453 24.91 6.79 -14.58
N ALA A 454 23.75 7.28 -14.99
CA ALA A 454 23.62 8.62 -15.55
C ALA A 454 23.98 9.70 -14.52
N VAL A 455 23.50 9.57 -13.28
CA VAL A 455 23.84 10.50 -12.19
C VAL A 455 25.35 10.47 -11.90
N TYR A 456 25.97 9.29 -11.81
CA TYR A 456 27.41 9.19 -11.61
C TYR A 456 28.21 9.80 -12.76
N ALA A 457 27.83 9.54 -14.04
CA ALA A 457 28.50 10.09 -15.21
C ALA A 457 28.40 11.63 -15.25
N VAL A 458 27.22 12.18 -15.00
CA VAL A 458 27.01 13.64 -14.94
C VAL A 458 27.79 14.26 -13.79
N ALA A 459 27.72 13.67 -12.59
CA ALA A 459 28.47 14.16 -11.42
C ALA A 459 29.97 14.13 -11.65
N ALA A 460 30.51 13.05 -12.24
CA ALA A 460 31.92 12.95 -12.60
C ALA A 460 32.33 14.01 -13.62
N GLY A 461 31.53 14.25 -14.66
CA GLY A 461 31.74 15.31 -15.65
C GLY A 461 31.75 16.71 -15.03
N LEU A 462 30.77 17.02 -14.15
CA LEU A 462 30.71 18.30 -13.44
C LEU A 462 31.91 18.49 -12.49
N ALA A 463 32.29 17.43 -11.76
CA ALA A 463 33.44 17.45 -10.87
C ALA A 463 34.76 17.66 -11.66
N ALA A 464 34.97 16.94 -12.76
CA ALA A 464 36.13 17.11 -13.62
C ALA A 464 36.22 18.52 -14.22
N ALA A 465 35.12 19.07 -14.73
CA ALA A 465 35.04 20.43 -15.23
C ALA A 465 35.33 21.47 -14.13
N GLY A 466 34.72 21.29 -12.95
CA GLY A 466 34.91 22.15 -11.80
C GLY A 466 36.37 22.15 -11.29
N LEU A 467 36.99 20.98 -11.14
CA LEU A 467 38.38 20.82 -10.76
C LEU A 467 39.32 21.39 -11.82
N GLY A 468 39.04 21.21 -13.11
CA GLY A 468 39.79 21.80 -14.20
C GLY A 468 39.78 23.33 -14.16
N LEU A 469 38.62 23.96 -13.87
CA LEU A 469 38.52 25.41 -13.68
C LEU A 469 39.32 25.88 -12.45
N LEU A 470 39.28 25.17 -11.35
CA LEU A 470 40.03 25.48 -10.14
C LEU A 470 41.54 25.34 -10.37
N ALA A 471 41.99 24.29 -11.07
CA ALA A 471 43.37 24.09 -11.46
C ALA A 471 43.88 25.25 -12.36
N THR A 472 43.09 25.66 -13.38
CA THR A 472 43.45 26.81 -14.23
C THR A 472 43.43 28.12 -13.45
N ALA A 473 42.59 28.28 -12.44
CA ALA A 473 42.62 29.43 -11.54
C ALA A 473 43.87 29.42 -10.66
N ALA A 474 44.26 28.28 -10.13
CA ALA A 474 45.50 28.11 -9.36
C ALA A 474 46.74 28.40 -10.20
N CYS A 475 46.80 27.95 -11.47
CA CYS A 475 47.89 28.27 -12.41
C CYS A 475 48.01 29.76 -12.67
N LEU A 476 46.89 30.53 -12.72
CA LEU A 476 46.90 31.99 -12.84
C LEU A 476 47.51 32.68 -11.62
N LEU A 477 47.51 32.06 -10.45
CA LEU A 477 48.14 32.53 -9.24
C LEU A 477 49.64 32.20 -9.20
N SER A 478 50.06 31.05 -9.76
CA SER A 478 51.43 30.57 -9.69
C SER A 478 52.34 31.03 -10.84
N THR A 479 51.79 31.54 -11.97
CA THR A 479 52.60 32.01 -13.10
C THR A 479 53.21 33.38 -12.78
N PRO A 480 54.59 33.50 -12.68
CA PRO A 480 55.23 34.78 -12.53
C PRO A 480 55.11 35.57 -13.84
N MET A 481 54.44 36.75 -13.79
CA MET A 481 54.39 37.63 -14.97
C MET A 481 55.77 38.21 -15.28
N PRO A 482 56.19 38.27 -16.53
CA PRO A 482 57.32 39.06 -16.92
C PRO A 482 57.01 40.54 -16.68
N LEU A 483 57.64 41.12 -15.69
CA LEU A 483 57.51 42.55 -15.38
C LEU A 483 58.17 43.36 -16.50
N THR A 484 57.39 44.08 -17.31
CA THR A 484 57.95 45.14 -18.20
C THR A 484 58.51 46.24 -17.33
N LYS A 485 59.64 46.93 -17.80
CA LYS A 485 60.31 47.99 -17.06
C LYS A 485 59.33 49.08 -16.51
N GLN A 486 58.23 49.35 -17.18
CA GLN A 486 57.17 50.29 -16.73
C GLN A 486 56.29 49.76 -15.60
N ALA A 487 56.11 48.43 -15.50
CA ALA A 487 55.35 47.80 -14.41
C ALA A 487 56.19 47.75 -13.14
N ILE A 488 57.51 47.61 -13.25
CA ILE A 488 58.44 47.63 -12.11
C ILE A 488 58.45 49.02 -11.44
N ALA A 489 58.47 50.12 -12.23
CA ALA A 489 58.41 51.49 -11.69
C ALA A 489 57.10 51.80 -10.97
N ARG A 490 55.95 51.32 -11.46
CA ARG A 490 54.65 51.47 -10.77
C ARG A 490 54.51 50.62 -9.50
N VAL A 491 55.11 49.47 -9.46
CA VAL A 491 55.09 48.60 -8.27
C VAL A 491 56.02 49.19 -7.17
N GLN A 492 57.18 49.74 -7.52
CA GLN A 492 58.02 50.43 -6.55
C GLN A 492 57.34 51.66 -5.92
N VAL A 493 56.67 52.49 -6.72
CA VAL A 493 55.92 53.63 -6.21
C VAL A 493 54.75 53.22 -5.30
N HIS A 494 54.10 52.08 -5.57
CA HIS A 494 52.96 51.63 -4.73
C HIS A 494 53.40 50.87 -3.48
N CYS A 495 54.61 50.29 -3.44
CA CYS A 495 55.18 49.67 -2.25
C CYS A 495 55.84 50.68 -1.30
N GLU A 496 56.31 51.81 -1.80
CA GLU A 496 56.88 52.89 -0.95
C GLU A 496 55.85 53.80 -0.29
N LEU A 497 54.71 54.04 -0.94
CA LEU A 497 53.64 54.94 -0.39
C LEU A 497 53.08 54.52 0.98
N PRO A 498 52.87 53.24 1.30
CA PRO A 498 52.35 52.88 2.63
C PRO A 498 53.39 53.03 3.75
N LEU A 499 54.68 52.91 3.45
CA LEU A 499 55.77 53.07 4.45
C LEU A 499 55.92 54.54 4.87
N ILE A 500 55.77 55.49 3.94
CA ILE A 500 55.83 56.94 4.24
C ILE A 500 54.59 57.38 5.04
N LYS A 501 53.39 56.86 4.75
CA LYS A 501 52.20 57.11 5.52
C LYS A 501 52.25 56.56 6.95
N HIS A 502 52.91 55.42 7.16
CA HIS A 502 53.06 54.87 8.52
C HIS A 502 54.14 55.60 9.34
N ALA A 503 55.24 56.10 8.73
CA ALA A 503 56.21 56.95 9.42
C ALA A 503 55.62 58.29 9.82
N HIS A 504 54.83 58.92 8.94
CA HIS A 504 54.20 60.22 9.26
C HIS A 504 53.07 60.11 10.30
N LYS A 505 52.40 58.94 10.37
CA LYS A 505 51.37 58.70 11.38
C LYS A 505 51.96 58.35 12.75
N GLN A 506 53.15 57.79 12.82
CA GLN A 506 53.88 57.52 14.09
C GLN A 506 54.45 58.86 14.67
N THR A 507 54.92 59.79 13.83
CA THR A 507 55.44 61.10 14.30
C THR A 507 54.30 61.95 14.84
N LEU A 508 53.12 61.93 14.21
CA LEU A 508 51.94 62.67 14.69
C LEU A 508 51.29 62.05 15.96
N LEU A 509 51.49 60.79 16.21
CA LEU A 509 51.00 60.17 17.45
C LEU A 509 51.97 60.41 18.62
N SER A 510 53.29 60.56 18.37
CA SER A 510 54.27 60.89 19.41
C SER A 510 54.11 62.36 19.87
N ASP A 511 53.73 63.27 18.99
CA ASP A 511 53.50 64.70 19.37
C ASP A 511 52.17 64.88 20.11
N ARG A 512 51.15 64.09 19.85
CA ARG A 512 49.89 64.13 20.65
C ARG A 512 50.06 63.51 22.04
N ALA A 513 50.93 62.50 22.21
CA ALA A 513 51.21 61.96 23.53
C ALA A 513 51.99 62.86 24.44
N ARG A 514 52.81 63.80 23.89
CA ARG A 514 53.51 64.82 24.68
C ARG A 514 52.62 66.01 25.05
N GLN A 515 51.50 66.23 24.42
CA GLN A 515 50.57 67.31 24.73
C GLN A 515 49.52 66.93 25.76
N TYR A 516 49.36 65.66 26.06
CA TYR A 516 48.37 65.15 27.03
C TYR A 516 48.95 64.98 28.46
N ASP A 517 50.29 65.09 28.62
CA ASP A 517 50.93 64.95 29.93
C ASP A 517 51.25 66.29 30.64
N ARG A 518 50.57 67.40 30.19
CA ARG A 518 50.69 68.72 30.82
C ARG A 518 49.35 69.40 31.13
N GLY A 519 48.46 68.65 31.71
CA GLY A 519 47.24 69.28 32.14
C GLY A 519 46.31 68.26 32.81
N GLU A 520 46.52 68.12 34.08
CA GLU A 520 45.48 68.00 35.10
C GLU A 520 46.12 67.53 36.43
N THR A 521 46.61 68.53 37.11
CA THR A 521 46.54 68.50 38.58
C THR A 521 45.46 69.53 38.94
N GLY A 522 44.43 69.10 39.62
CA GLY A 522 43.55 70.08 40.27
C GLY A 522 42.13 69.63 40.50
N VAL A 523 41.89 68.99 41.64
CA VAL A 523 40.88 69.32 42.65
C VAL A 523 39.43 68.91 42.42
N ARG A 524 39.00 67.92 43.26
CA ARG A 524 37.76 67.87 44.09
C ARG A 524 36.39 68.14 43.40
N GLU A 525 35.43 67.33 43.52
CA GLU A 525 34.65 66.76 44.63
C GLU A 525 33.92 65.47 44.19
#